data_fd158007b825812a3c9ac24c6439ce81
#
_entry.id   fd158007b825812a3c9ac24c6439ce81
#
_cell.length_a   1.000
_cell.length_b   1.000
_cell.length_c   1.000
_cell.angle_alpha   90.00
_cell.angle_beta   90.00
_cell.angle_gamma   90.00
#
_symmetry.space_group_name_H-M   'P 1'
#
loop_
_entity.id
_entity.type
_entity.pdbx_description
1 polymer ?
#
loop_
_entity_poly.entity_id
_entity_poly.type
_entity_poly.pdbx_seq_one_letter_code
_entity_poly.pdbx_strand_id
1 'polypeptide(L)'
;MQNLKHKTIEEWIAFDKESEERRRSLKWHFSKERKIFEDSLPYIKDIKDDFEVRKTINSVIYTCQQSIGCTLDALNNSNKAKKKNGNYFEILIRNTVKTCGINIDDKDEIVNLADTDETMKFEHDIILLNSKNEEKAIGQLKTSSKDRIDKIFLDKHMYNKLKKIDIPHFAIFLNDVQRKENKNKAVYGINSTFLPGHFKAYTIALNPLDGVYYLDLRPSITNDTFLNARIKTFDNFLVEDMWKFIK
;
A
#
# COMPACT_ATOMS: atom_id res chain seq x y z
N MET A 1 13.72 11.63 -21.40
CA MET A 1 12.75 11.31 -22.46
C MET A 1 13.14 12.06 -23.70
N GLN A 2 13.60 11.36 -24.74
CA GLN A 2 13.83 11.96 -26.05
C GLN A 2 12.49 12.48 -26.59
N ASN A 3 12.55 13.61 -27.28
CA ASN A 3 11.39 14.32 -27.82
C ASN A 3 10.75 13.48 -28.93
N LEU A 4 9.76 12.67 -28.63
CA LEU A 4 9.10 11.73 -29.54
C LEU A 4 8.34 12.42 -30.70
N LYS A 5 8.20 13.75 -30.68
CA LYS A 5 7.39 14.51 -31.66
C LYS A 5 8.02 14.68 -33.06
N HIS A 6 9.29 14.30 -33.26
CA HIS A 6 10.02 14.56 -34.47
C HIS A 6 10.73 13.33 -35.06
N LYS A 7 10.24 12.12 -34.80
CA LYS A 7 10.81 10.91 -35.38
C LYS A 7 10.29 10.66 -36.79
N THR A 8 11.15 10.15 -37.65
CA THR A 8 10.74 9.64 -38.96
C THR A 8 9.92 8.36 -38.83
N ILE A 9 9.26 7.93 -39.90
CA ILE A 9 8.48 6.67 -39.92
C ILE A 9 9.40 5.48 -39.62
N GLU A 10 10.61 5.46 -40.19
CA GLU A 10 11.59 4.40 -39.94
C GLU A 10 12.03 4.36 -38.46
N GLU A 11 12.26 5.51 -37.84
CA GLU A 11 12.60 5.61 -36.43
C GLU A 11 11.46 5.15 -35.52
N TRP A 12 10.20 5.41 -35.89
CA TRP A 12 9.04 4.88 -35.19
C TRP A 12 8.91 3.36 -35.30
N ILE A 13 9.16 2.80 -36.51
CA ILE A 13 9.14 1.35 -36.73
C ILE A 13 10.25 0.66 -35.92
N ALA A 14 11.46 1.22 -35.89
CA ALA A 14 12.57 0.70 -35.10
C ALA A 14 12.26 0.76 -33.60
N PHE A 15 11.71 1.88 -33.11
CA PHE A 15 11.29 2.05 -31.73
C PHE A 15 10.20 1.07 -31.33
N ASP A 16 9.23 0.80 -32.20
CA ASP A 16 8.15 -0.15 -31.93
C ASP A 16 8.66 -1.59 -31.78
N LYS A 17 9.57 -2.00 -32.70
CA LYS A 17 10.23 -3.32 -32.59
C LYS A 17 11.02 -3.47 -31.28
N GLU A 18 11.85 -2.49 -30.94
CA GLU A 18 12.62 -2.50 -29.69
C GLU A 18 11.68 -2.52 -28.47
N SER A 19 10.59 -1.77 -28.52
CA SER A 19 9.58 -1.74 -27.46
C SER A 19 8.87 -3.09 -27.31
N GLU A 20 8.63 -3.80 -28.41
CA GLU A 20 8.03 -5.13 -28.37
C GLU A 20 8.97 -6.17 -27.77
N GLU A 21 10.24 -6.14 -28.12
CA GLU A 21 11.26 -7.03 -27.51
C GLU A 21 11.40 -6.77 -26.02
N ARG A 22 11.46 -5.51 -25.60
CA ARG A 22 11.47 -5.14 -24.17
C ARG A 22 10.20 -5.60 -23.44
N ARG A 23 9.02 -5.43 -24.04
CA ARG A 23 7.75 -5.92 -23.46
C ARG A 23 7.74 -7.43 -23.31
N ARG A 24 8.26 -8.18 -24.28
CA ARG A 24 8.38 -9.64 -24.20
C ARG A 24 9.33 -10.08 -23.08
N SER A 25 10.49 -9.43 -22.97
CA SER A 25 11.45 -9.68 -21.88
C SER A 25 10.86 -9.37 -20.52
N LEU A 26 10.25 -8.20 -20.33
CA LEU A 26 9.59 -7.80 -19.08
C LEU A 26 8.45 -8.75 -18.69
N LYS A 27 7.65 -9.17 -19.68
CA LYS A 27 6.58 -10.15 -19.44
C LYS A 27 7.13 -11.49 -18.95
N TRP A 28 8.24 -11.94 -19.48
CA TRP A 28 8.88 -13.18 -19.04
C TRP A 28 9.40 -13.07 -17.60
N HIS A 29 10.13 -12.01 -17.27
CA HIS A 29 10.64 -11.75 -15.93
C HIS A 29 9.49 -11.63 -14.92
N PHE A 30 8.49 -10.83 -15.22
CA PHE A 30 7.32 -10.67 -14.37
C PHE A 30 6.56 -11.99 -14.16
N SER A 31 6.44 -12.82 -15.19
CA SER A 31 5.77 -14.13 -15.07
C SER A 31 6.53 -15.09 -14.15
N LYS A 32 7.88 -15.05 -14.18
CA LYS A 32 8.71 -15.83 -13.27
C LYS A 32 8.57 -15.33 -11.82
N GLU A 33 8.71 -14.04 -11.61
CA GLU A 33 8.56 -13.42 -10.28
C GLU A 33 7.15 -13.67 -9.72
N ARG A 34 6.11 -13.52 -10.53
CA ARG A 34 4.74 -13.80 -10.14
C ARG A 34 4.56 -15.24 -9.70
N LYS A 35 5.15 -16.19 -10.41
CA LYS A 35 5.08 -17.61 -10.02
C LYS A 35 5.78 -17.85 -8.68
N ILE A 36 6.98 -17.32 -8.49
CA ILE A 36 7.68 -17.41 -7.20
C ILE A 36 6.82 -16.83 -6.07
N PHE A 37 6.21 -15.69 -6.30
CA PHE A 37 5.31 -15.04 -5.35
C PHE A 37 4.09 -15.93 -5.03
N GLU A 38 3.35 -16.37 -6.04
CA GLU A 38 2.15 -17.21 -5.87
C GLU A 38 2.47 -18.51 -5.14
N ASP A 39 3.56 -19.19 -5.52
CA ASP A 39 4.01 -20.45 -4.91
C ASP A 39 4.46 -20.25 -3.44
N SER A 40 4.92 -19.05 -3.07
CA SER A 40 5.40 -18.77 -1.72
C SER A 40 4.30 -18.43 -0.71
N LEU A 41 3.15 -17.88 -1.17
CA LEU A 41 2.10 -17.37 -0.27
C LEU A 41 1.58 -18.39 0.76
N PRO A 42 1.33 -19.68 0.43
CA PRO A 42 0.87 -20.67 1.41
C PRO A 42 1.88 -20.97 2.53
N TYR A 43 3.17 -20.71 2.29
CA TYR A 43 4.28 -20.98 3.21
C TYR A 43 4.97 -19.69 3.67
N ILE A 44 4.32 -18.55 3.52
CA ILE A 44 4.94 -17.21 3.67
C ILE A 44 5.60 -17.01 5.03
N LYS A 45 5.04 -17.55 6.10
CA LYS A 45 5.62 -17.46 7.46
C LYS A 45 6.94 -18.22 7.62
N ASP A 46 7.20 -19.21 6.76
CA ASP A 46 8.37 -20.08 6.83
C ASP A 46 9.53 -19.55 5.97
N ILE A 47 9.29 -18.48 5.18
CA ILE A 47 10.25 -17.89 4.23
C ILE A 47 11.02 -16.71 4.86
N LYS A 48 11.07 -16.64 6.18
CA LYS A 48 11.55 -15.46 6.91
C LYS A 48 12.94 -14.95 6.46
N ASP A 49 13.84 -15.86 6.14
CA ASP A 49 15.24 -15.56 5.81
C ASP A 49 15.52 -15.57 4.29
N ASP A 50 14.51 -15.81 3.44
CA ASP A 50 14.67 -15.79 1.99
C ASP A 50 14.51 -14.37 1.42
N PHE A 51 15.66 -13.69 1.28
CA PHE A 51 15.72 -12.32 0.77
C PHE A 51 15.14 -12.17 -0.64
N GLU A 52 15.37 -13.13 -1.54
CA GLU A 52 14.89 -13.04 -2.93
C GLU A 52 13.38 -13.17 -3.01
N VAL A 53 12.79 -14.08 -2.24
CA VAL A 53 11.33 -14.21 -2.17
C VAL A 53 10.72 -12.94 -1.54
N ARG A 54 11.29 -12.42 -0.46
CA ARG A 54 10.81 -11.19 0.19
C ARG A 54 10.83 -9.99 -0.75
N LYS A 55 11.91 -9.82 -1.52
CA LYS A 55 12.02 -8.79 -2.55
C LYS A 55 10.96 -8.97 -3.64
N THR A 56 10.72 -10.21 -4.07
CA THR A 56 9.73 -10.55 -5.08
C THR A 56 8.31 -10.19 -4.63
N ILE A 57 7.96 -10.38 -3.37
CA ILE A 57 6.66 -10.00 -2.80
C ILE A 57 6.35 -8.52 -3.08
N ASN A 58 7.26 -7.63 -2.70
CA ASN A 58 7.07 -6.19 -2.90
C ASN A 58 6.99 -5.83 -4.38
N SER A 59 7.90 -6.36 -5.22
CA SER A 59 7.98 -6.02 -6.64
C SER A 59 6.75 -6.49 -7.42
N VAL A 60 6.22 -7.68 -7.14
CA VAL A 60 5.03 -8.21 -7.84
C VAL A 60 3.79 -7.40 -7.50
N ILE A 61 3.52 -7.17 -6.23
CA ILE A 61 2.35 -6.38 -5.79
C ILE A 61 2.44 -4.96 -6.32
N TYR A 62 3.62 -4.33 -6.22
CA TYR A 62 3.85 -2.98 -6.74
C TYR A 62 3.60 -2.90 -8.25
N THR A 63 4.16 -3.85 -9.02
CA THR A 63 4.00 -3.89 -10.49
C THR A 63 2.55 -4.12 -10.91
N CYS A 64 1.84 -5.03 -10.23
CA CYS A 64 0.41 -5.25 -10.47
C CYS A 64 -0.38 -3.95 -10.27
N GLN A 65 -0.17 -3.27 -9.14
CA GLN A 65 -0.91 -2.04 -8.84
C GLN A 65 -0.55 -0.89 -9.76
N GLN A 66 0.71 -0.74 -10.16
CA GLN A 66 1.13 0.27 -11.13
C GLN A 66 0.51 0.02 -12.51
N SER A 67 0.43 -1.22 -12.94
CA SER A 67 -0.22 -1.61 -14.21
C SER A 67 -1.71 -1.25 -14.20
N ILE A 68 -2.40 -1.51 -13.08
CA ILE A 68 -3.80 -1.11 -12.89
C ILE A 68 -3.92 0.41 -12.95
N GLY A 69 -3.08 1.14 -12.25
CA GLY A 69 -3.06 2.60 -12.23
C GLY A 69 -2.86 3.21 -13.63
N CYS A 70 -1.88 2.71 -14.37
CA CYS A 70 -1.62 3.15 -15.75
C CYS A 70 -2.81 2.89 -16.69
N THR A 71 -3.49 1.75 -16.53
CA THR A 71 -4.69 1.45 -17.32
C THR A 71 -5.84 2.40 -16.99
N LEU A 72 -6.02 2.73 -15.70
CA LEU A 72 -7.07 3.63 -15.24
C LEU A 72 -6.80 5.10 -15.61
N ASP A 73 -5.54 5.50 -15.81
CA ASP A 73 -5.18 6.85 -16.29
C ASP A 73 -5.75 7.15 -17.68
N ALA A 74 -6.09 6.12 -18.47
CA ALA A 74 -6.78 6.27 -19.74
C ALA A 74 -8.27 6.67 -19.61
N LEU A 75 -8.84 6.64 -18.40
CA LEU A 75 -10.22 7.08 -18.18
C LEU A 75 -10.32 8.61 -18.19
N ASN A 76 -11.32 9.14 -18.90
CA ASN A 76 -11.55 10.59 -19.00
C ASN A 76 -11.99 11.25 -17.67
N ASN A 77 -12.25 10.47 -16.61
CA ASN A 77 -12.68 10.95 -15.30
C ASN A 77 -11.63 10.58 -14.24
N SER A 78 -10.79 11.55 -13.88
CA SER A 78 -9.67 11.32 -12.94
C SER A 78 -10.13 10.93 -11.53
N ASN A 79 -11.28 11.44 -11.04
CA ASN A 79 -11.79 11.07 -9.72
C ASN A 79 -12.29 9.62 -9.70
N LYS A 80 -12.97 9.20 -10.76
CA LYS A 80 -13.40 7.80 -10.93
C LYS A 80 -12.19 6.87 -11.05
N ALA A 81 -11.16 7.28 -11.78
CA ALA A 81 -9.91 6.53 -11.92
C ALA A 81 -9.22 6.36 -10.55
N LYS A 82 -9.06 7.45 -9.77
CA LYS A 82 -8.46 7.42 -8.43
C LYS A 82 -9.24 6.51 -7.47
N LYS A 83 -10.58 6.62 -7.45
CA LYS A 83 -11.42 5.75 -6.60
C LYS A 83 -11.25 4.28 -6.97
N LYS A 84 -11.31 3.94 -8.26
CA LYS A 84 -11.12 2.55 -8.73
C LYS A 84 -9.72 2.04 -8.41
N ASN A 85 -8.69 2.88 -8.57
CA ASN A 85 -7.31 2.50 -8.26
C ASN A 85 -7.14 2.15 -6.77
N GLY A 86 -7.74 2.92 -5.86
CA GLY A 86 -7.79 2.60 -4.44
C GLY A 86 -8.49 1.28 -4.16
N ASN A 87 -9.70 1.09 -4.69
CA ASN A 87 -10.48 -0.14 -4.49
C ASN A 87 -9.71 -1.40 -4.99
N TYR A 88 -9.03 -1.32 -6.14
CA TYR A 88 -8.24 -2.45 -6.64
C TYR A 88 -7.02 -2.74 -5.77
N PHE A 89 -6.39 -1.71 -5.20
CA PHE A 89 -5.32 -1.90 -4.24
C PHE A 89 -5.80 -2.64 -2.99
N GLU A 90 -6.94 -2.24 -2.44
CA GLU A 90 -7.55 -2.92 -1.29
C GLU A 90 -7.87 -4.38 -1.59
N ILE A 91 -8.48 -4.67 -2.75
CA ILE A 91 -8.76 -6.04 -3.20
C ILE A 91 -7.47 -6.86 -3.35
N LEU A 92 -6.42 -6.28 -3.94
CA LEU A 92 -5.14 -6.95 -4.16
C LEU A 92 -4.50 -7.36 -2.83
N ILE A 93 -4.41 -6.43 -1.87
CA ILE A 93 -3.83 -6.70 -0.56
C ILE A 93 -4.67 -7.71 0.23
N ARG A 94 -6.00 -7.54 0.28
CA ARG A 94 -6.89 -8.47 0.98
C ARG A 94 -6.79 -9.89 0.43
N ASN A 95 -6.76 -10.06 -0.89
CA ASN A 95 -6.60 -11.37 -1.51
C ASN A 95 -5.23 -11.98 -1.20
N THR A 96 -4.16 -11.19 -1.20
CA THR A 96 -2.83 -11.65 -0.81
C THR A 96 -2.84 -12.19 0.62
N VAL A 97 -3.40 -11.45 1.58
CA VAL A 97 -3.51 -11.86 2.98
C VAL A 97 -4.36 -13.12 3.15
N LYS A 98 -5.50 -13.21 2.46
CA LYS A 98 -6.34 -14.42 2.44
C LYS A 98 -5.59 -15.65 1.91
N THR A 99 -4.82 -15.49 0.83
CA THR A 99 -4.03 -16.59 0.25
C THR A 99 -2.92 -17.07 1.19
N CYS A 100 -2.43 -16.21 2.08
CA CYS A 100 -1.53 -16.61 3.16
C CYS A 100 -2.23 -17.42 4.28
N GLY A 101 -3.55 -17.61 4.23
CA GLY A 101 -4.30 -18.39 5.22
C GLY A 101 -4.81 -17.58 6.42
N ILE A 102 -4.82 -16.24 6.34
CA ILE A 102 -5.37 -15.38 7.38
C ILE A 102 -6.85 -15.09 7.07
N ASN A 103 -7.71 -15.28 8.06
CA ASN A 103 -9.08 -14.82 7.99
C ASN A 103 -9.13 -13.30 8.11
N ILE A 104 -9.91 -12.67 7.26
CA ILE A 104 -10.07 -11.21 7.26
C ILE A 104 -11.54 -10.83 7.10
N ASP A 105 -11.86 -9.63 7.59
CA ASP A 105 -13.13 -8.92 7.37
C ASP A 105 -12.84 -7.51 6.79
N ASP A 106 -13.86 -6.89 6.23
CA ASP A 106 -13.85 -5.50 5.75
C ASP A 106 -15.25 -4.92 6.00
N LYS A 107 -15.42 -4.23 7.10
CA LYS A 107 -16.72 -3.66 7.48
C LYS A 107 -16.61 -2.20 7.90
N ASP A 108 -17.71 -1.52 7.71
CA ASP A 108 -17.97 -0.24 8.35
C ASP A 108 -18.57 -0.49 9.74
N GLU A 109 -18.12 0.28 10.72
CA GLU A 109 -18.67 0.22 12.07
C GLU A 109 -19.16 1.60 12.51
N ILE A 110 -20.36 1.64 13.07
CA ILE A 110 -20.96 2.84 13.68
C ILE A 110 -20.78 2.72 15.18
N VAL A 111 -20.10 3.70 15.76
CA VAL A 111 -19.83 3.77 17.20
C VAL A 111 -20.53 4.99 17.80
N ASN A 112 -21.27 4.80 18.88
CA ASN A 112 -21.93 5.89 19.60
C ASN A 112 -20.89 6.76 20.32
N LEU A 113 -21.07 8.07 20.26
CA LEU A 113 -20.31 9.00 21.09
C LEU A 113 -20.91 8.98 22.51
N ALA A 114 -20.05 8.72 23.49
CA ALA A 114 -20.50 8.60 24.88
C ALA A 114 -21.33 9.83 25.33
N ASP A 115 -22.42 9.56 26.03
CA ASP A 115 -23.32 10.56 26.61
C ASP A 115 -24.02 11.48 25.59
N THR A 116 -24.13 11.05 24.31
CA THR A 116 -24.85 11.78 23.26
C THR A 116 -25.62 10.82 22.36
N ASP A 117 -26.56 11.36 21.54
CA ASP A 117 -27.24 10.61 20.48
C ASP A 117 -26.42 10.57 19.16
N GLU A 118 -25.24 11.18 19.17
CA GLU A 118 -24.37 11.26 18.00
C GLU A 118 -23.57 9.98 17.77
N THR A 119 -23.25 9.71 16.53
CA THR A 119 -22.49 8.54 16.11
C THR A 119 -21.30 8.90 15.25
N MET A 120 -20.27 8.07 15.27
CA MET A 120 -19.12 8.17 14.36
C MET A 120 -19.00 6.88 13.56
N LYS A 121 -18.90 7.02 12.23
CA LYS A 121 -18.65 5.89 11.32
C LYS A 121 -17.15 5.69 11.12
N PHE A 122 -16.70 4.48 11.35
CA PHE A 122 -15.36 4.02 11.00
C PHE A 122 -15.41 3.09 9.79
N GLU A 123 -14.57 3.36 8.79
CA GLU A 123 -14.43 2.53 7.60
C GLU A 123 -13.11 1.76 7.71
N HIS A 124 -13.20 0.43 7.79
CA HIS A 124 -12.04 -0.44 7.92
C HIS A 124 -11.75 -1.14 6.59
N ASP A 125 -10.58 -0.84 5.99
CA ASP A 125 -10.21 -1.44 4.71
C ASP A 125 -9.87 -2.94 4.86
N ILE A 126 -9.39 -3.36 6.04
CA ILE A 126 -9.09 -4.75 6.39
C ILE A 126 -9.09 -4.93 7.91
N ILE A 127 -9.68 -6.00 8.39
CA ILE A 127 -9.60 -6.45 9.78
C ILE A 127 -8.98 -7.83 9.78
N LEU A 128 -7.90 -8.03 10.52
CA LEU A 128 -7.31 -9.36 10.71
C LEU A 128 -8.03 -10.10 11.81
N LEU A 129 -8.40 -11.35 11.53
CA LEU A 129 -9.08 -12.22 12.47
C LEU A 129 -8.16 -13.37 12.89
N ASN A 130 -8.30 -13.84 14.11
CA ASN A 130 -7.64 -15.06 14.54
C ASN A 130 -8.42 -16.29 14.07
N SER A 131 -7.96 -17.49 14.46
CA SER A 131 -8.61 -18.78 14.11
C SER A 131 -10.02 -18.94 14.67
N LYS A 132 -10.41 -18.14 15.68
CA LYS A 132 -11.76 -18.11 16.26
C LYS A 132 -12.64 -17.02 15.63
N ASN A 133 -12.18 -16.34 14.57
CA ASN A 133 -12.82 -15.18 13.95
C ASN A 133 -13.00 -13.98 14.89
N GLU A 134 -12.12 -13.82 15.88
CA GLU A 134 -12.06 -12.63 16.71
C GLU A 134 -11.20 -11.57 16.03
N GLU A 135 -11.63 -10.31 16.08
CA GLU A 135 -10.89 -9.17 15.56
C GLU A 135 -9.61 -8.94 16.37
N LYS A 136 -8.47 -8.88 15.69
CA LYS A 136 -7.15 -8.75 16.32
C LYS A 136 -6.37 -7.52 15.90
N ALA A 137 -6.58 -7.03 14.68
CA ALA A 137 -5.97 -5.80 14.22
C ALA A 137 -6.78 -5.17 13.09
N ILE A 138 -6.77 -3.85 13.03
CA ILE A 138 -7.46 -3.05 12.02
C ILE A 138 -6.42 -2.41 11.10
N GLY A 139 -6.61 -2.52 9.78
CA GLY A 139 -5.71 -1.97 8.78
C GLY A 139 -6.36 -0.98 7.84
N GLN A 140 -5.54 -0.02 7.39
CA GLN A 140 -5.88 0.91 6.33
C GLN A 140 -4.97 0.69 5.12
N LEU A 141 -5.57 0.61 3.93
CA LEU A 141 -4.90 0.28 2.67
C LEU A 141 -5.02 1.45 1.70
N LYS A 142 -3.93 2.15 1.43
CA LYS A 142 -3.96 3.37 0.62
C LYS A 142 -2.86 3.37 -0.45
N THR A 143 -3.19 3.79 -1.66
CA THR A 143 -2.21 3.91 -2.76
C THR A 143 -1.19 5.04 -2.54
N SER A 144 -1.43 5.93 -1.58
CA SER A 144 -0.52 7.02 -1.22
C SER A 144 -0.74 7.43 0.23
N SER A 145 0.34 7.81 0.90
CA SER A 145 0.29 8.34 2.28
C SER A 145 -0.26 9.76 2.38
N LYS A 146 -0.49 10.45 1.24
CA LYS A 146 -0.95 11.83 1.20
C LYS A 146 -2.23 12.05 2.01
N ASP A 147 -2.17 12.95 2.98
CA ASP A 147 -3.30 13.35 3.84
C ASP A 147 -4.06 12.16 4.46
N ARG A 148 -3.47 10.97 4.43
CA ARG A 148 -4.09 9.74 4.88
C ARG A 148 -3.50 9.22 6.18
N ILE A 149 -2.18 9.36 6.33
CA ILE A 149 -1.50 8.83 7.51
C ILE A 149 -1.97 9.53 8.79
N ASP A 150 -2.17 10.85 8.73
CA ASP A 150 -2.67 11.66 9.84
C ASP A 150 -4.06 11.18 10.28
N LYS A 151 -4.95 10.93 9.29
CA LYS A 151 -6.29 10.39 9.55
C LYS A 151 -6.23 9.03 10.23
N ILE A 152 -5.29 8.15 9.84
CA ILE A 152 -5.18 6.80 10.42
C ILE A 152 -4.81 6.88 11.92
N PHE A 153 -3.91 7.80 12.30
CA PHE A 153 -3.61 8.05 13.71
C PHE A 153 -4.82 8.52 14.50
N LEU A 154 -5.60 9.45 13.92
CA LEU A 154 -6.82 9.96 14.55
C LEU A 154 -7.89 8.87 14.65
N ASP A 155 -8.08 8.09 13.58
CA ASP A 155 -9.04 6.98 13.58
C ASP A 155 -8.69 5.94 14.66
N LYS A 156 -7.41 5.54 14.79
CA LYS A 156 -6.96 4.67 15.88
C LYS A 156 -7.27 5.25 17.25
N HIS A 157 -6.88 6.51 17.48
CA HIS A 157 -7.09 7.17 18.75
C HIS A 157 -8.57 7.24 19.13
N MET A 158 -9.40 7.68 18.21
CA MET A 158 -10.84 7.82 18.41
C MET A 158 -11.54 6.47 18.58
N TYR A 159 -11.24 5.51 17.74
CA TYR A 159 -11.82 4.18 17.78
C TYR A 159 -11.54 3.48 19.13
N ASN A 160 -10.26 3.40 19.51
CA ASN A 160 -9.86 2.77 20.76
C ASN A 160 -10.48 3.49 21.99
N LYS A 161 -10.51 4.83 21.96
CA LYS A 161 -11.13 5.63 23.03
C LYS A 161 -12.63 5.38 23.16
N LEU A 162 -13.37 5.41 22.04
CA LEU A 162 -14.83 5.26 22.04
C LEU A 162 -15.25 3.82 22.38
N LYS A 163 -14.54 2.84 21.88
CA LYS A 163 -14.80 1.41 22.15
C LYS A 163 -14.26 0.97 23.51
N LYS A 164 -13.40 1.77 24.15
CA LYS A 164 -12.67 1.43 25.39
C LYS A 164 -11.85 0.14 25.27
N ILE A 165 -11.17 -0.01 24.13
CA ILE A 165 -10.29 -1.12 23.78
C ILE A 165 -8.93 -0.60 23.37
N ASP A 166 -7.94 -1.49 23.26
CA ASP A 166 -6.62 -1.19 22.67
C ASP A 166 -6.32 -2.20 21.58
N ILE A 167 -7.06 -2.09 20.46
CA ILE A 167 -6.84 -2.95 19.29
C ILE A 167 -5.72 -2.36 18.43
N PRO A 168 -4.76 -3.17 17.95
CA PRO A 168 -3.70 -2.72 17.07
C PRO A 168 -4.23 -2.15 15.75
N HIS A 169 -3.63 -1.03 15.30
CA HIS A 169 -3.91 -0.44 13.99
C HIS A 169 -2.65 -0.38 13.15
N PHE A 170 -2.77 -0.79 11.88
CA PHE A 170 -1.68 -0.72 10.93
C PHE A 170 -2.09 -0.03 9.62
N ALA A 171 -1.09 0.38 8.84
CA ALA A 171 -1.29 1.01 7.54
C ALA A 171 -0.39 0.37 6.48
N ILE A 172 -0.93 0.13 5.29
CA ILE A 172 -0.18 -0.32 4.12
C ILE A 172 -0.35 0.70 3.00
N PHE A 173 0.78 1.20 2.50
CA PHE A 173 0.86 2.17 1.43
C PHE A 173 1.56 1.59 0.21
N LEU A 174 1.05 1.89 -0.98
CA LEU A 174 1.76 1.57 -2.21
C LEU A 174 3.06 2.36 -2.30
N ASN A 175 2.98 3.68 -2.09
CA ASN A 175 4.13 4.59 -2.09
C ASN A 175 3.82 5.90 -1.34
N ASP A 176 4.82 6.78 -1.26
CA ASP A 176 4.71 8.12 -0.66
C ASP A 176 4.80 9.26 -1.68
N VAL A 177 4.53 8.99 -2.94
CA VAL A 177 4.71 9.97 -4.02
C VAL A 177 3.41 10.35 -4.71
N GLN A 178 3.38 11.57 -5.21
CA GLN A 178 2.30 12.10 -6.02
C GLN A 178 2.86 12.91 -7.17
N ARG A 179 2.20 12.82 -8.34
CA ARG A 179 2.47 13.74 -9.45
C ARG A 179 2.13 15.17 -9.04
N LYS A 180 3.05 16.10 -9.31
CA LYS A 180 2.84 17.54 -9.15
C LYS A 180 2.69 18.17 -10.51
N GLU A 181 1.57 18.90 -10.73
CA GLU A 181 1.46 19.79 -11.87
C GLU A 181 2.52 20.93 -11.75
N ASN A 182 3.32 21.10 -12.78
CA ASN A 182 4.22 22.23 -12.91
C ASN A 182 3.54 23.34 -13.71
N LYS A 183 3.98 24.60 -13.49
CA LYS A 183 3.55 25.74 -14.31
C LYS A 183 3.74 25.48 -15.81
N ASN A 184 4.75 24.71 -16.17
CA ASN A 184 4.90 24.15 -17.51
C ASN A 184 4.22 22.78 -17.56
N LYS A 185 3.02 22.72 -18.17
CA LYS A 185 2.21 21.51 -18.29
C LYS A 185 2.88 20.34 -19.04
N ALA A 186 4.01 20.58 -19.69
CA ALA A 186 4.79 19.53 -20.38
C ALA A 186 5.75 18.78 -19.42
N VAL A 187 5.93 19.26 -18.18
CA VAL A 187 6.87 18.67 -17.21
C VAL A 187 6.12 18.39 -15.91
N TYR A 188 5.95 17.12 -15.59
CA TYR A 188 5.41 16.70 -14.30
C TYR A 188 6.55 16.53 -13.29
N GLY A 189 6.44 17.18 -12.14
CA GLY A 189 7.27 16.90 -10.99
C GLY A 189 6.72 15.76 -10.13
N ILE A 190 7.53 15.24 -9.22
CA ILE A 190 7.13 14.28 -8.20
C ILE A 190 7.32 14.93 -6.84
N ASN A 191 6.27 14.91 -6.00
CA ASN A 191 6.33 15.33 -4.62
C ASN A 191 6.25 14.12 -3.69
N SER A 192 7.00 14.16 -2.59
CA SER A 192 6.72 13.30 -1.45
C SER A 192 5.39 13.71 -0.82
N THR A 193 4.59 12.73 -0.46
CA THR A 193 3.34 12.90 0.27
C THR A 193 3.46 12.52 1.74
N PHE A 194 4.59 11.96 2.13
CA PHE A 194 4.91 11.65 3.50
C PHE A 194 5.46 12.89 4.22
N LEU A 195 4.92 13.15 5.40
CA LEU A 195 5.30 14.28 6.26
C LEU A 195 6.00 13.74 7.53
N PRO A 196 7.35 13.65 7.53
CA PRO A 196 8.12 13.05 8.64
C PRO A 196 7.83 13.71 9.99
N GLY A 197 7.68 15.04 10.02
CA GLY A 197 7.39 15.80 11.24
C GLY A 197 6.04 15.42 11.85
N HIS A 198 4.99 15.32 11.04
CA HIS A 198 3.66 14.90 11.49
C HIS A 198 3.68 13.46 12.00
N PHE A 199 4.29 12.55 11.26
CA PHE A 199 4.41 11.15 11.70
C PHE A 199 5.09 11.03 13.06
N LYS A 200 6.22 11.73 13.26
CA LYS A 200 6.94 11.75 14.54
C LYS A 200 6.08 12.33 15.65
N ALA A 201 5.44 13.47 15.41
CA ALA A 201 4.58 14.13 16.38
C ALA A 201 3.40 13.24 16.82
N TYR A 202 2.67 12.65 15.87
CA TYR A 202 1.54 11.78 16.19
C TYR A 202 1.98 10.48 16.86
N THR A 203 3.10 9.91 16.47
CA THR A 203 3.68 8.73 17.11
C THR A 203 4.00 8.99 18.60
N ILE A 204 4.48 10.19 18.91
CA ILE A 204 4.89 10.56 20.28
C ILE A 204 3.70 11.06 21.12
N ALA A 205 2.85 11.90 20.52
CA ALA A 205 1.84 12.68 21.26
C ALA A 205 0.44 12.04 21.28
N LEU A 206 0.12 11.18 20.32
CA LEU A 206 -1.17 10.48 20.31
C LEU A 206 -1.00 9.03 20.77
N ASN A 207 -1.07 8.10 19.82
CA ASN A 207 -0.92 6.69 20.03
C ASN A 207 -0.22 6.11 18.80
N PRO A 208 0.97 5.52 18.91
CA PRO A 208 1.71 5.01 17.77
C PRO A 208 0.91 3.98 16.99
N LEU A 209 1.04 3.95 15.67
CA LEU A 209 0.56 2.84 14.86
C LEU A 209 1.41 1.61 15.15
N ASP A 210 0.77 0.44 15.18
CA ASP A 210 1.44 -0.83 15.50
C ASP A 210 2.23 -1.38 14.31
N GLY A 211 1.92 -0.89 13.11
CA GLY A 211 2.67 -1.19 11.89
C GLY A 211 2.41 -0.17 10.79
N VAL A 212 3.47 0.22 10.09
CA VAL A 212 3.39 1.04 8.87
C VAL A 212 4.26 0.42 7.80
N TYR A 213 3.66 0.09 6.67
CA TYR A 213 4.31 -0.67 5.62
C TYR A 213 4.18 0.01 4.26
N TYR A 214 5.27 -0.01 3.50
CA TYR A 214 5.30 0.49 2.13
C TYR A 214 5.75 -0.62 1.16
N LEU A 215 5.13 -0.65 -0.01
CA LEU A 215 5.61 -1.50 -1.11
C LEU A 215 6.84 -0.92 -1.79
N ASP A 216 6.95 0.41 -1.79
CA ASP A 216 8.11 1.16 -2.28
C ASP A 216 8.58 2.13 -1.19
N LEU A 217 9.63 1.73 -0.46
CA LEU A 217 10.17 2.48 0.66
C LEU A 217 11.33 3.37 0.20
N ARG A 218 11.20 4.67 0.40
CA ARG A 218 12.18 5.64 -0.06
C ARG A 218 13.41 5.75 0.87
N PRO A 219 14.59 6.07 0.30
CA PRO A 219 15.81 6.26 1.09
C PRO A 219 15.70 7.32 2.21
N SER A 220 14.86 8.34 2.03
CA SER A 220 14.61 9.36 3.06
C SER A 220 13.98 8.79 4.34
N ILE A 221 13.27 7.68 4.25
CA ILE A 221 12.70 6.97 5.41
C ILE A 221 13.77 6.05 6.03
N THR A 222 14.47 5.29 5.22
CA THR A 222 15.49 4.34 5.70
C THR A 222 16.71 5.02 6.33
N ASN A 223 17.03 6.25 5.91
CA ASN A 223 18.14 7.03 6.46
C ASN A 223 17.80 7.77 7.77
N ASP A 224 16.53 7.85 8.14
CA ASP A 224 16.11 8.45 9.41
C ASP A 224 15.90 7.34 10.45
N THR A 225 16.68 7.35 11.53
CA THR A 225 16.67 6.31 12.55
C THR A 225 15.31 6.13 13.23
N PHE A 226 14.57 7.22 13.47
CA PHE A 226 13.24 7.16 14.08
C PHE A 226 12.22 6.50 13.13
N LEU A 227 12.25 6.88 11.86
CA LEU A 227 11.33 6.36 10.83
C LEU A 227 11.66 4.92 10.51
N ASN A 228 12.93 4.60 10.28
CA ASN A 228 13.39 3.26 9.93
C ASN A 228 13.07 2.20 11.01
N ALA A 229 13.02 2.62 12.27
CA ALA A 229 12.61 1.74 13.37
C ALA A 229 11.10 1.41 13.37
N ARG A 230 10.26 2.16 12.63
CA ARG A 230 8.79 2.09 12.70
C ARG A 230 8.10 1.84 11.37
N ILE A 231 8.78 2.14 10.28
CA ILE A 231 8.24 2.00 8.93
C ILE A 231 9.03 0.90 8.23
N LYS A 232 8.33 -0.11 7.74
CA LYS A 232 8.92 -1.31 7.13
C LYS A 232 8.43 -1.48 5.69
N THR A 233 9.04 -2.39 4.97
CA THR A 233 8.51 -2.86 3.68
C THR A 233 7.39 -3.88 3.88
N PHE A 234 6.49 -3.99 2.89
CA PHE A 234 5.28 -4.81 2.98
C PHE A 234 5.55 -6.31 3.20
N ASP A 235 6.67 -6.83 2.68
CA ASP A 235 7.08 -8.20 2.95
C ASP A 235 7.23 -8.49 4.46
N ASN A 236 7.68 -7.53 5.27
CA ASN A 236 7.74 -7.68 6.73
C ASN A 236 6.35 -7.88 7.35
N PHE A 237 5.32 -7.22 6.80
CA PHE A 237 3.95 -7.46 7.24
C PHE A 237 3.54 -8.91 6.97
N LEU A 238 3.71 -9.41 5.73
CA LEU A 238 3.28 -10.75 5.35
C LEU A 238 4.06 -11.86 6.05
N VAL A 239 5.39 -11.69 6.16
CA VAL A 239 6.26 -12.75 6.69
C VAL A 239 6.27 -12.80 8.21
N GLU A 240 6.13 -11.65 8.88
CA GLU A 240 6.32 -11.57 10.32
C GLU A 240 5.15 -10.96 11.08
N ASP A 241 4.78 -9.71 10.76
CA ASP A 241 4.02 -8.89 11.69
C ASP A 241 2.53 -9.25 11.72
N MET A 242 1.90 -9.62 10.59
CA MET A 242 0.50 -10.05 10.60
C MET A 242 0.27 -11.29 11.47
N TRP A 243 1.27 -12.18 11.59
CA TRP A 243 1.20 -13.37 12.45
C TRP A 243 1.31 -13.03 13.93
N LYS A 244 1.95 -11.90 14.28
CA LYS A 244 1.98 -11.38 15.65
C LYS A 244 0.64 -10.75 16.01
N PHE A 245 0.02 -10.03 15.08
CA PHE A 245 -1.27 -9.38 15.29
C PHE A 245 -2.41 -10.37 15.59
N ILE A 246 -2.42 -11.55 14.97
CA ILE A 246 -3.52 -12.52 15.12
C ILE A 246 -3.36 -13.49 16.30
N LYS A 247 -2.28 -13.38 17.06
CA LYS A 247 -2.10 -14.15 18.30
C LYS A 247 -3.00 -13.58 19.40
#